data_72519452ddf51ad2438cf8f30465b594
#
_entry.id   72519452ddf51ad2438cf8f30465b594
#
_cell.length_a   1.000
_cell.length_b   1.000
_cell.length_c   1.000
_cell.angle_alpha   90.00
_cell.angle_beta   90.00
_cell.angle_gamma   90.00
#
_symmetry.space_group_name_H-M   'P 1'
#
loop_
_entity.id
_entity.type
_entity.pdbx_description
1 polymer ?
#
loop_
_entity_poly.entity_id
_entity_poly.type
_entity_poly.pdbx_seq_one_letter_code
_entity_poly.pdbx_strand_id
1 'polypeptide(L)'
;MQLQIERGNSMKLDEDKLSTAIKSREISRVNYLYGEERFLVKTYTDRLLDATVGKDRNDINLIKLAGTFPVDTLTDSIDSMPLFADSKAVLISDLDLEKFDDNGIETILNSLKDVPDECTVIILSLIHI
;
A
#
# COMPACT_ATOMS: atom_id res chain seq x y z
N MET A 1 10.22 -0.78 -10.34
CA MET A 1 9.19 -1.70 -10.85
C MET A 1 8.05 -1.78 -9.86
N GLN A 2 6.83 -1.97 -10.32
CA GLN A 2 5.64 -1.94 -9.50
C GLN A 2 4.69 -3.06 -9.86
N LEU A 3 4.02 -3.61 -8.86
CA LEU A 3 2.90 -4.53 -9.01
C LEU A 3 1.66 -3.89 -8.39
N GLN A 4 0.60 -3.74 -9.16
CA GLN A 4 -0.69 -3.30 -8.65
C GLN A 4 -1.60 -4.49 -8.51
N ILE A 5 -2.31 -4.58 -7.39
CA ILE A 5 -3.27 -5.65 -7.12
C ILE A 5 -4.63 -4.99 -6.90
N GLU A 6 -5.61 -5.39 -7.69
CA GLU A 6 -6.96 -4.87 -7.56
C GLU A 6 -7.96 -6.02 -7.66
N ARG A 7 -8.70 -6.27 -6.58
CA ARG A 7 -9.75 -7.30 -6.49
C ARG A 7 -9.32 -8.68 -6.99
N GLY A 8 -8.10 -9.08 -6.61
CA GLY A 8 -7.55 -10.38 -7.00
C GLY A 8 -6.82 -10.40 -8.33
N ASN A 9 -6.88 -9.32 -9.09
CA ASN A 9 -6.10 -9.18 -10.32
C ASN A 9 -4.82 -8.44 -10.03
N SER A 10 -3.71 -8.89 -10.60
CA SER A 10 -2.42 -8.22 -10.46
C SER A 10 -1.95 -7.73 -11.81
N MET A 11 -1.31 -6.55 -11.81
CA MET A 11 -0.75 -5.95 -13.01
C MET A 11 0.62 -5.37 -12.66
N LYS A 12 1.62 -5.78 -13.44
CA LYS A 12 2.98 -5.25 -13.28
C LYS A 12 3.13 -4.03 -14.16
N LEU A 13 3.51 -2.90 -13.55
CA LEU A 13 3.70 -1.64 -14.26
C LEU A 13 5.16 -1.23 -14.23
N ASP A 14 5.60 -0.55 -15.28
CA ASP A 14 6.87 0.17 -15.26
C ASP A 14 6.68 1.58 -14.70
N GLU A 15 7.77 2.33 -14.60
CA GLU A 15 7.76 3.68 -14.05
C GLU A 15 6.87 4.65 -14.85
N ASP A 16 6.86 4.52 -16.18
CA ASP A 16 6.07 5.40 -17.04
C ASP A 16 4.57 5.18 -16.84
N LYS A 17 4.16 3.93 -16.75
CA LYS A 17 2.75 3.59 -16.50
C LYS A 17 2.32 4.01 -15.11
N LEU A 18 3.20 3.86 -14.12
CA LEU A 18 2.92 4.33 -12.77
C LEU A 18 2.76 5.86 -12.75
N SER A 19 3.66 6.59 -13.39
CA SER A 19 3.56 8.05 -13.48
C SER A 19 2.25 8.47 -14.13
N THR A 20 1.84 7.79 -15.20
CA THR A 20 0.57 8.07 -15.88
C THR A 20 -0.62 7.82 -14.95
N ALA A 21 -0.61 6.70 -14.24
CA ALA A 21 -1.68 6.37 -13.29
C ALA A 21 -1.80 7.42 -12.18
N ILE A 22 -0.68 7.88 -11.65
CA ILE A 22 -0.66 8.93 -10.60
C ILE A 22 -1.25 10.24 -11.15
N LYS A 23 -0.84 10.64 -12.35
CA LYS A 23 -1.30 11.90 -12.96
C LYS A 23 -2.79 11.86 -13.29
N SER A 24 -3.30 10.72 -13.74
CA SER A 24 -4.72 10.56 -14.08
C SER A 24 -5.58 10.22 -12.86
N ARG A 25 -4.97 9.99 -11.70
CA ARG A 25 -5.60 9.55 -10.47
C ARG A 25 -6.30 8.20 -10.60
N GLU A 26 -5.83 7.37 -11.50
CA GLU A 26 -6.29 5.98 -11.66
C GLU A 26 -5.38 5.05 -10.87
N ILE A 27 -5.38 5.22 -9.55
CA ILE A 27 -4.48 4.50 -8.64
C ILE A 27 -5.21 3.27 -8.09
N SER A 28 -4.57 2.12 -8.17
CA SER A 28 -5.10 0.89 -7.57
C SER A 28 -5.14 1.00 -6.06
N ARG A 29 -6.06 0.26 -5.43
CA ARG A 29 -6.18 0.26 -3.97
C ARG A 29 -5.04 -0.44 -3.27
N VAL A 30 -4.37 -1.36 -3.94
CA VAL A 30 -3.19 -2.03 -3.41
C VAL A 30 -2.05 -1.86 -4.41
N ASN A 31 -0.95 -1.30 -3.95
CA ASN A 31 0.24 -1.06 -4.77
C ASN A 31 1.45 -1.68 -4.09
N TYR A 32 2.17 -2.51 -4.82
CA TYR A 32 3.42 -3.08 -4.32
C TYR A 32 4.58 -2.45 -5.09
N LEU A 33 5.41 -1.69 -4.39
CA LEU A 33 6.58 -1.03 -4.94
C LEU A 33 7.83 -1.76 -4.45
N TYR A 34 8.69 -2.17 -5.38
CA TYR A 34 9.91 -2.87 -5.03
C TYR A 34 11.03 -2.51 -5.98
N GLY A 35 12.24 -2.69 -5.53
CA GLY A 35 13.43 -2.44 -6.33
C GLY A 35 14.67 -2.25 -5.47
N GLU A 36 15.82 -2.21 -6.14
CA GLU A 36 17.11 -1.96 -5.48
C GLU A 36 17.40 -0.46 -5.34
N GLU A 37 16.75 0.36 -6.14
CA GLU A 37 16.94 1.80 -6.17
C GLU A 37 16.09 2.48 -5.11
N ARG A 38 16.66 2.67 -3.91
CA ARG A 38 15.96 3.28 -2.77
C ARG A 38 15.32 4.62 -3.13
N PHE A 39 16.05 5.44 -3.87
CA PHE A 39 15.57 6.76 -4.23
C PHE A 39 14.30 6.69 -5.08
N LEU A 40 14.28 5.79 -6.07
CA LEU A 40 13.12 5.63 -6.93
C LEU A 40 11.93 5.07 -6.17
N VAL A 41 12.12 4.04 -5.36
CA VAL A 41 11.04 3.46 -4.55
C VAL A 41 10.44 4.53 -3.64
N LYS A 42 11.29 5.29 -2.96
CA LYS A 42 10.83 6.35 -2.08
C LYS A 42 10.10 7.46 -2.85
N THR A 43 10.65 7.87 -3.99
CA THR A 43 10.06 8.93 -4.81
C THR A 43 8.65 8.57 -5.25
N TYR A 44 8.45 7.36 -5.76
CA TYR A 44 7.12 6.93 -6.20
C TYR A 44 6.17 6.68 -5.03
N THR A 45 6.69 6.22 -3.90
CA THR A 45 5.88 6.10 -2.68
C THR A 45 5.36 7.48 -2.26
N ASP A 46 6.21 8.49 -2.22
CA ASP A 46 5.82 9.85 -1.86
C ASP A 46 4.80 10.41 -2.86
N ARG A 47 4.99 10.17 -4.15
CA ARG A 47 4.05 10.61 -5.17
C ARG A 47 2.68 9.95 -5.03
N LEU A 48 2.64 8.65 -4.74
CA LEU A 48 1.40 7.94 -4.48
C LEU A 48 0.69 8.50 -3.24
N LEU A 49 1.43 8.76 -2.18
CA LEU A 49 0.86 9.34 -0.96
C LEU A 49 0.34 10.75 -1.20
N ASP A 50 1.06 11.58 -1.95
CA ASP A 50 0.60 12.91 -2.31
C ASP A 50 -0.71 12.86 -3.11
N ALA A 51 -0.84 11.89 -4.00
CA ALA A 51 -2.02 11.75 -4.84
C ALA A 51 -3.22 11.15 -4.10
N THR A 52 -3.00 10.37 -3.04
CA THR A 52 -4.06 9.67 -2.32
C THR A 52 -4.50 10.39 -1.05
N VAL A 53 -3.57 10.81 -0.20
CA VAL A 53 -3.89 11.45 1.08
C VAL A 53 -3.40 12.90 1.18
N GLY A 54 -2.71 13.38 0.15
CA GLY A 54 -2.23 14.75 0.10
C GLY A 54 -0.87 14.95 0.76
N LYS A 55 -0.34 16.17 0.61
CA LYS A 55 0.97 16.52 1.15
C LYS A 55 0.96 16.75 2.65
N ASP A 56 -0.19 17.11 3.20
CA ASP A 56 -0.39 17.36 4.63
C ASP A 56 -0.78 16.09 5.38
N ARG A 57 -0.26 14.95 4.93
CA ARG A 57 -0.55 13.67 5.56
C ARG A 57 0.03 13.59 6.96
N ASN A 58 -0.71 12.94 7.86
CA ASN A 58 -0.35 12.82 9.27
C ASN A 58 -0.80 11.46 9.80
N ASP A 59 -0.62 11.24 11.10
CA ASP A 59 -0.95 9.96 11.74
C ASP A 59 -2.45 9.61 11.70
N ILE A 60 -3.30 10.55 11.35
CA ILE A 60 -4.74 10.31 11.25
C ILE A 60 -5.09 9.64 9.93
N ASN A 61 -4.49 10.09 8.83
CA ASN A 61 -4.81 9.57 7.50
C ASN A 61 -3.70 8.73 6.85
N LEU A 62 -2.56 8.57 7.50
CA LEU A 62 -1.47 7.70 7.05
C LEU A 62 -1.03 6.80 8.19
N ILE A 63 -1.26 5.51 8.03
CA ILE A 63 -0.87 4.49 9.01
C ILE A 63 0.34 3.75 8.48
N LYS A 64 1.41 3.69 9.27
CA LYS A 64 2.66 3.05 8.88
C LYS A 64 2.86 1.76 9.67
N LEU A 65 3.09 0.66 8.97
CA LEU A 65 3.42 -0.64 9.55
C LEU A 65 4.75 -1.11 8.95
N ALA A 66 5.52 -1.86 9.71
CA ALA A 66 6.82 -2.35 9.24
C ALA A 66 7.09 -3.77 9.71
N GLY A 67 7.63 -4.57 8.82
CA GLY A 67 8.10 -5.94 9.10
C GLY A 67 7.01 -6.88 9.58
N THR A 68 6.96 -7.07 10.89
CA THR A 68 5.93 -7.87 11.54
C THR A 68 5.08 -7.00 12.46
N PHE A 69 3.81 -7.30 12.55
CA PHE A 69 2.84 -6.58 13.35
C PHE A 69 1.68 -7.53 13.64
N PRO A 70 0.85 -7.25 14.65
CA PRO A 70 -0.36 -8.05 14.85
C PRO A 70 -1.28 -7.95 13.63
N VAL A 71 -1.78 -9.09 13.13
CA VAL A 71 -2.61 -9.12 11.94
C VAL A 71 -3.85 -8.23 12.10
N ASP A 72 -4.42 -8.20 13.30
CA ASP A 72 -5.58 -7.36 13.61
C ASP A 72 -5.28 -5.87 13.41
N THR A 73 -4.04 -5.44 13.63
CA THR A 73 -3.64 -4.05 13.39
C THR A 73 -3.80 -3.69 11.90
N LEU A 74 -3.41 -4.59 11.01
CA LEU A 74 -3.57 -4.36 9.58
C LEU A 74 -5.05 -4.35 9.17
N THR A 75 -5.82 -5.35 9.59
CA THR A 75 -7.24 -5.43 9.23
C THR A 75 -8.01 -4.23 9.74
N ASP A 76 -7.78 -3.82 10.98
CA ASP A 76 -8.44 -2.64 11.56
C ASP A 76 -8.02 -1.36 10.83
N SER A 77 -6.74 -1.26 10.45
CA SER A 77 -6.23 -0.10 9.71
C SER A 77 -6.89 0.04 8.34
N ILE A 78 -7.14 -1.08 7.66
CA ILE A 78 -7.77 -1.08 6.35
C ILE A 78 -9.28 -0.82 6.47
N ASP A 79 -9.94 -1.44 7.44
CA ASP A 79 -11.40 -1.44 7.55
C ASP A 79 -11.97 -0.20 8.23
N SER A 80 -11.16 0.49 9.04
CA SER A 80 -11.66 1.67 9.76
C SER A 80 -11.95 2.83 8.81
N MET A 81 -12.97 3.63 9.13
CA MET A 81 -13.31 4.80 8.33
C MET A 81 -12.26 5.90 8.52
N PRO A 82 -11.91 6.65 7.45
CA PRO A 82 -11.04 7.81 7.62
C PRO A 82 -11.68 8.86 8.55
N LEU A 83 -10.88 9.41 9.46
CA LEU A 83 -11.32 10.46 10.37
C LEU A 83 -10.81 11.80 9.87
N PHE A 84 -11.71 12.78 9.74
CA PHE A 84 -11.36 14.14 9.33
C PHE A 84 -10.67 14.24 7.95
N ALA A 85 -10.85 13.22 7.10
CA ALA A 85 -10.30 13.19 5.76
C ALA A 85 -11.18 12.33 4.87
N ASP A 86 -11.11 12.55 3.56
CA ASP A 86 -11.89 11.77 2.58
C ASP A 86 -11.23 10.43 2.26
N SER A 87 -9.94 10.30 2.54
CA SER A 87 -9.18 9.11 2.21
C SER A 87 -8.08 8.86 3.24
N LYS A 88 -7.61 7.61 3.25
CA LYS A 88 -6.48 7.21 4.09
C LYS A 88 -5.56 6.30 3.31
N ALA A 89 -4.33 6.14 3.79
CA ALA A 89 -3.36 5.20 3.25
C ALA A 89 -2.78 4.35 4.36
N VAL A 90 -2.49 3.09 4.04
CA VAL A 90 -1.75 2.18 4.90
C VAL A 90 -0.45 1.84 4.17
N LEU A 91 0.67 2.22 4.76
CA LEU A 91 1.99 1.99 4.20
C LEU A 91 2.67 0.87 4.98
N ILE A 92 2.98 -0.22 4.29
CA ILE A 92 3.63 -1.38 4.89
C ILE A 92 5.04 -1.48 4.32
N SER A 93 6.04 -1.33 5.18
CA SER A 93 7.45 -1.40 4.78
C SER A 93 8.01 -2.77 5.13
N ASP A 94 8.67 -3.40 4.16
CA ASP A 94 9.41 -4.66 4.36
C ASP A 94 8.54 -5.77 4.98
N LEU A 95 7.34 -5.95 4.43
CA LEU A 95 6.43 -7.01 4.85
C LEU A 95 7.11 -8.38 4.67
N ASP A 96 7.21 -9.14 5.75
CA ASP A 96 7.82 -10.47 5.74
C ASP A 96 6.76 -11.52 6.08
N LEU A 97 6.18 -12.12 5.05
CA LEU A 97 5.12 -13.11 5.22
C LEU A 97 5.61 -14.38 5.91
N GLU A 98 6.92 -14.68 5.88
CA GLU A 98 7.46 -15.86 6.54
C GLU A 98 7.35 -15.79 8.06
N LYS A 99 7.19 -14.60 8.62
CA LYS A 99 7.07 -14.38 10.07
C LYS A 99 5.63 -14.46 10.57
N PHE A 100 4.68 -14.73 9.67
CA PHE A 100 3.28 -14.93 10.03
C PHE A 100 2.91 -16.39 9.89
N ASP A 101 1.96 -16.87 10.68
CA ASP A 101 1.43 -18.23 10.50
C ASP A 101 0.48 -18.30 9.29
N ASP A 102 0.02 -19.50 8.95
CA ASP A 102 -0.83 -19.69 7.79
C ASP A 102 -2.14 -18.92 7.90
N ASN A 103 -2.74 -18.87 9.09
CA ASN A 103 -3.96 -18.09 9.31
C ASN A 103 -3.71 -16.59 9.16
N GLY A 104 -2.56 -16.12 9.64
CA GLY A 104 -2.17 -14.72 9.50
C GLY A 104 -1.98 -14.33 8.04
N ILE A 105 -1.29 -15.16 7.27
CA ILE A 105 -1.08 -14.93 5.84
C ILE A 105 -2.43 -14.88 5.10
N GLU A 106 -3.31 -15.84 5.38
CA GLU A 106 -4.64 -15.87 4.75
C GLU A 106 -5.45 -14.60 5.09
N THR A 107 -5.42 -14.18 6.35
CA THR A 107 -6.12 -12.97 6.78
C THR A 107 -5.56 -11.74 6.08
N ILE A 108 -4.24 -11.61 5.97
CA ILE A 108 -3.59 -10.51 5.26
C ILE A 108 -4.03 -10.49 3.79
N LEU A 109 -3.97 -11.63 3.11
CA LEU A 109 -4.33 -11.70 1.71
C LEU A 109 -5.80 -11.37 1.48
N ASN A 110 -6.69 -11.84 2.34
CA ASN A 110 -8.11 -11.54 2.24
C ASN A 110 -8.39 -10.05 2.45
N SER A 111 -7.70 -9.42 3.39
CA SER A 111 -7.81 -7.97 3.61
C SER A 111 -7.36 -7.17 2.39
N LEU A 112 -6.29 -7.62 1.73
CA LEU A 112 -5.78 -6.95 0.53
C LEU A 112 -6.69 -7.12 -0.68
N LYS A 113 -7.50 -8.17 -0.72
CA LYS A 113 -8.44 -8.40 -1.82
C LYS A 113 -9.70 -7.52 -1.73
N ASP A 114 -10.01 -7.00 -0.56
CA ASP A 114 -11.27 -6.28 -0.31
C ASP A 114 -11.00 -4.95 0.40
N VAL A 115 -10.09 -4.16 -0.15
CA VAL A 115 -9.76 -2.84 0.39
C VAL A 115 -10.87 -1.85 0.03
N PRO A 116 -11.40 -1.09 1.00
CA PRO A 116 -12.43 -0.08 0.73
C PRO A 116 -11.94 1.01 -0.24
N ASP A 117 -12.87 1.65 -0.93
CA ASP A 117 -12.56 2.69 -1.91
C ASP A 117 -11.79 3.86 -1.33
N GLU A 118 -12.05 4.21 -0.08
CA GLU A 118 -11.41 5.33 0.61
C GLU A 118 -10.03 5.00 1.17
N CYS A 119 -9.56 3.76 1.02
CA CYS A 119 -8.26 3.31 1.52
C CYS A 119 -7.34 2.91 0.38
N THR A 120 -6.09 3.33 0.46
CA THR A 120 -5.02 2.90 -0.45
C THR A 120 -3.95 2.19 0.36
N VAL A 121 -3.61 0.97 -0.02
CA VAL A 121 -2.54 0.21 0.63
C VAL A 121 -1.31 0.25 -0.26
N ILE A 122 -0.18 0.63 0.33
CA ILE A 122 1.11 0.67 -0.35
C ILE A 122 2.05 -0.24 0.41
N ILE A 123 2.53 -1.28 -0.26
CA ILE A 123 3.53 -2.19 0.30
C ILE A 123 4.84 -1.89 -0.41
N LEU A 124 5.86 -1.55 0.35
CA LEU A 124 7.16 -1.26 -0.25
C LEU A 124 8.24 -2.20 0.27
N SER A 125 9.12 -2.57 -0.63
CA SER A 125 10.28 -3.39 -0.30
C SER A 125 11.47 -2.91 -1.14
N LEU A 126 12.62 -2.74 -0.48
CA LEU A 126 13.84 -2.32 -1.16
C LEU A 126 14.48 -3.46 -1.94
N ILE A 127 14.12 -4.69 -1.61
CA ILE A 127 14.62 -5.89 -2.29
C ILE A 127 13.42 -6.75 -2.61
N HIS A 128 13.25 -7.05 -3.91
CA HIS A 128 12.20 -7.96 -4.34
C HIS A 128 12.67 -9.40 -4.14
N ILE A 129 11.94 -10.13 -3.35
CA ILE A 129 12.24 -11.53 -3.07
C ILE A 129 11.22 -12.42 -3.75
#